data_9e6c843407ed62a6a6d35173ae4c370a
#
_entry.id   9e6c843407ed62a6a6d35173ae4c370a
#
_cell.length_a   1.000
_cell.length_b   1.000
_cell.length_c   1.000
_cell.angle_alpha   90.00
_cell.angle_beta   90.00
_cell.angle_gamma   90.00
#
_symmetry.space_group_name_H-M   'P 1'
#
loop_
_entity.id
_entity.type
_entity.pdbx_description
1 polymer ?
#
loop_
_entity_poly.entity_id
_entity_poly.type
_entity_poly.pdbx_seq_one_letter_code
_entity_poly.pdbx_strand_id
1 'polypeptide(L)'
;GEAFRPGSTDVGDVSYQCPTAQISVASWPNGCPGHSWQIVSCGTTSIAHKAALHAGRVIACTAIDLFTQPERLAQAKAEFDQAAEGGYVCPIPPDAVPVVAD
;
A
#
# COMPACT_ATOMS: atom_id res chain seq x y z
N GLY A 1 -13.31 -10.69 11.07
CA GLY A 1 -13.70 -9.32 10.78
C GLY A 1 -12.51 -8.49 10.34
N GLU A 2 -12.70 -7.60 9.39
CA GLU A 2 -11.65 -6.66 8.97
C GLU A 2 -11.30 -5.75 10.14
N ALA A 3 -10.02 -5.73 10.51
CA ALA A 3 -9.54 -4.83 11.55
C ALA A 3 -9.41 -3.42 10.96
N PHE A 4 -10.17 -2.48 11.48
CA PHE A 4 -10.00 -1.07 11.13
C PHE A 4 -8.59 -0.59 11.51
N ARG A 5 -7.83 -0.10 10.55
CA ARG A 5 -6.51 0.50 10.76
C ARG A 5 -6.59 1.99 10.44
N PRO A 6 -6.52 2.85 11.46
CA PRO A 6 -6.53 4.29 11.24
C PRO A 6 -5.23 4.74 10.57
N GLY A 7 -5.34 5.73 9.70
CA GLY A 7 -4.21 6.31 8.99
C GLY A 7 -4.67 7.02 7.74
N SER A 8 -3.77 7.73 7.08
CA SER A 8 -3.99 8.34 5.79
C SER A 8 -2.88 7.98 4.81
N THR A 9 -3.24 7.81 3.55
CA THR A 9 -2.32 7.44 2.48
C THR A 9 -2.93 7.74 1.11
N ASP A 10 -2.10 8.04 0.13
CA ASP A 10 -2.51 8.27 -1.25
C ASP A 10 -2.83 6.97 -2.00
N VAL A 11 -2.56 5.80 -1.39
CA VAL A 11 -2.85 4.49 -2.00
C VAL A 11 -4.35 4.32 -2.28
N GLY A 12 -5.22 4.95 -1.48
CA GLY A 12 -6.66 5.00 -1.73
C GLY A 12 -6.97 5.56 -3.12
N ASP A 13 -6.39 6.71 -3.47
CA ASP A 13 -6.61 7.35 -4.77
C ASP A 13 -6.09 6.46 -5.92
N VAL A 14 -4.93 5.83 -5.76
CA VAL A 14 -4.39 4.88 -6.74
C VAL A 14 -5.34 3.70 -6.93
N SER A 15 -5.96 3.19 -5.85
CA SER A 15 -6.87 2.05 -5.90
C SER A 15 -8.15 2.32 -6.71
N TYR A 16 -8.50 3.57 -6.94
CA TYR A 16 -9.60 3.96 -7.84
C TYR A 16 -9.18 4.08 -9.31
N GLN A 17 -7.89 3.98 -9.62
CA GLN A 17 -7.37 4.09 -10.98
C GLN A 17 -6.93 2.74 -11.55
N CYS A 18 -6.59 1.79 -10.70
CA CYS A 18 -6.15 0.46 -11.12
C CYS A 18 -6.33 -0.57 -10.00
N PRO A 19 -6.36 -1.88 -10.35
CA PRO A 19 -6.32 -2.95 -9.35
C PRO A 19 -5.12 -2.77 -8.43
N THR A 20 -5.37 -2.74 -7.12
CA THR A 20 -4.34 -2.44 -6.12
C THR A 20 -4.38 -3.49 -5.01
N ALA A 21 -3.23 -4.02 -4.64
CA ALA A 21 -3.06 -4.88 -3.49
C ALA A 21 -1.98 -4.34 -2.56
N GLN A 22 -2.12 -4.62 -1.28
CA GLN A 22 -1.19 -4.17 -0.26
C GLN A 22 -0.78 -5.33 0.63
N ILE A 23 0.49 -5.37 1.01
CA ILE A 23 1.02 -6.33 1.99
C ILE A 23 1.56 -5.61 3.21
N SER A 24 1.57 -6.31 4.33
CA SER A 24 2.24 -5.86 5.55
C SER A 24 3.27 -6.90 5.98
N VAL A 25 4.47 -6.45 6.28
CA VAL A 25 5.58 -7.30 6.74
C VAL A 25 6.09 -6.75 8.07
N ALA A 26 6.33 -7.64 9.04
CA ALA A 26 6.89 -7.25 10.31
C ALA A 26 8.32 -6.73 10.13
N SER A 27 8.54 -5.45 10.37
CA SER A 27 9.82 -4.75 10.18
C SER A 27 10.40 -4.14 11.46
N TRP A 28 9.68 -4.25 12.57
CA TRP A 28 10.12 -3.82 13.90
C TRP A 28 9.48 -4.65 15.01
N PRO A 29 10.01 -4.60 16.24
CA PRO A 29 9.45 -5.32 17.38
C PRO A 29 8.03 -4.88 17.71
N ASN A 30 7.23 -5.80 18.24
CA ASN A 30 5.92 -5.47 18.76
C ASN A 30 6.02 -4.43 19.90
N GLY A 31 5.09 -3.49 19.93
CA GLY A 31 5.08 -2.41 20.92
C GLY A 31 5.95 -1.20 20.57
N CYS A 32 6.66 -1.23 19.44
CA CYS A 32 7.37 -0.04 18.94
C CYS A 32 6.34 0.99 18.46
N PRO A 33 6.29 2.21 19.04
CA PRO A 33 5.32 3.22 18.65
C PRO A 33 5.62 3.76 17.26
N GLY A 34 4.58 3.88 16.41
CA GLY A 34 4.68 4.54 15.12
C GLY A 34 4.98 6.04 15.28
N HIS A 35 5.52 6.66 14.23
CA HIS A 35 5.86 8.09 14.19
C HIS A 35 6.74 8.55 15.37
N SER A 36 7.74 7.75 15.72
CA SER A 36 8.63 7.98 16.85
C SER A 36 10.10 7.78 16.48
N TRP A 37 11.02 8.30 17.28
CA TRP A 37 12.43 8.05 17.11
C TRP A 37 12.79 6.56 17.25
N GLN A 38 12.01 5.81 18.03
CA GLN A 38 12.20 4.38 18.22
C GLN A 38 12.00 3.62 16.90
N ILE A 39 10.98 3.96 16.12
CA ILE A 39 10.74 3.31 14.83
C ILE A 39 11.83 3.66 13.81
N VAL A 40 12.35 4.88 13.86
CA VAL A 40 13.49 5.30 13.01
C VAL A 40 14.73 4.48 13.36
N SER A 41 15.01 4.32 14.65
CA SER A 41 16.13 3.47 15.11
C SER A 41 15.93 2.00 14.70
N CYS A 42 14.73 1.46 14.82
CA CYS A 42 14.42 0.10 14.36
C CYS A 42 14.64 -0.10 12.85
N GLY A 43 14.44 0.95 12.05
CA GLY A 43 14.60 0.92 10.60
C GLY A 43 16.03 0.61 10.12
N THR A 44 17.04 0.79 10.98
CA THR A 44 18.44 0.46 10.69
C THR A 44 18.86 -0.94 11.13
N THR A 45 17.94 -1.70 11.69
CA THR A 45 18.21 -3.05 12.20
C THR A 45 18.13 -4.12 11.11
N SER A 46 18.71 -5.29 11.38
CA SER A 46 18.63 -6.44 10.50
C SER A 46 17.19 -6.96 10.32
N ILE A 47 16.30 -6.71 11.29
CA ILE A 47 14.87 -7.06 11.18
C ILE A 47 14.25 -6.23 10.05
N ALA A 48 14.43 -4.92 10.06
CA ALA A 48 13.89 -4.03 9.04
C ALA A 48 14.48 -4.34 7.65
N HIS A 49 15.79 -4.55 7.54
CA HIS A 49 16.44 -4.89 6.27
C HIS A 49 15.92 -6.22 5.70
N LYS A 50 15.78 -7.26 6.53
CA LYS A 50 15.22 -8.55 6.10
C LYS A 50 13.75 -8.40 5.68
N ALA A 51 12.97 -7.61 6.41
CA ALA A 51 11.58 -7.33 6.08
C ALA A 51 11.45 -6.62 4.73
N ALA A 52 12.27 -5.62 4.46
CA ALA A 52 12.29 -4.91 3.17
C ALA A 52 12.61 -5.84 2.01
N LEU A 53 13.65 -6.68 2.14
CA LEU A 53 14.00 -7.67 1.13
C LEU A 53 12.91 -8.72 0.92
N HIS A 54 12.25 -9.14 2.01
CA HIS A 54 11.14 -10.10 1.93
C HIS A 54 9.93 -9.48 1.22
N ALA A 55 9.56 -8.26 1.58
CA ALA A 55 8.48 -7.53 0.91
C ALA A 55 8.76 -7.37 -0.59
N GLY A 56 9.97 -6.97 -0.95
CA GLY A 56 10.39 -6.86 -2.35
C GLY A 56 10.28 -8.19 -3.12
N ARG A 57 10.64 -9.31 -2.50
CA ARG A 57 10.47 -10.64 -3.11
C ARG A 57 9.00 -11.00 -3.31
N VAL A 58 8.14 -10.75 -2.34
CA VAL A 58 6.70 -11.02 -2.47
C VAL A 58 6.11 -10.20 -3.61
N ILE A 59 6.44 -8.91 -3.70
CA ILE A 59 5.97 -8.04 -4.78
C ILE A 59 6.48 -8.54 -6.14
N ALA A 60 7.75 -8.91 -6.24
CA ALA A 60 8.31 -9.45 -7.48
C ALA A 60 7.65 -10.77 -7.91
N CYS A 61 7.41 -11.69 -6.96
CA CYS A 61 6.70 -12.94 -7.25
C CYS A 61 5.25 -12.67 -7.71
N THR A 62 4.56 -11.73 -7.07
CA THR A 62 3.22 -11.32 -7.50
C THR A 62 3.23 -10.76 -8.92
N ALA A 63 4.21 -9.94 -9.27
CA ALA A 63 4.35 -9.41 -10.62
C ALA A 63 4.58 -10.54 -11.65
N ILE A 64 5.45 -11.52 -11.32
CA ILE A 64 5.69 -12.69 -12.17
C ILE A 64 4.40 -13.49 -12.37
N ASP A 65 3.64 -13.72 -11.30
CA ASP A 65 2.37 -14.42 -11.39
C ASP A 65 1.38 -13.70 -12.31
N LEU A 66 1.27 -12.38 -12.21
CA LEU A 66 0.40 -11.58 -13.06
C LEU A 66 0.84 -11.59 -14.53
N PHE A 67 2.15 -11.60 -14.81
CA PHE A 67 2.67 -11.68 -16.18
C PHE A 67 2.52 -13.07 -16.80
N THR A 68 2.56 -14.12 -16.00
CA THR A 68 2.54 -15.50 -16.49
C THR A 68 1.17 -16.16 -16.41
N GLN A 69 0.22 -15.59 -15.65
CA GLN A 69 -1.11 -16.13 -15.41
C GLN A 69 -2.17 -15.08 -15.76
N PRO A 70 -2.52 -14.93 -17.04
CA PRO A 70 -3.46 -13.89 -17.51
C PRO A 70 -4.83 -13.97 -16.84
N GLU A 71 -5.26 -15.15 -16.41
CA GLU A 71 -6.50 -15.35 -15.68
C GLU A 71 -6.53 -14.63 -14.33
N ARG A 72 -5.37 -14.54 -13.62
CA ARG A 72 -5.26 -13.78 -12.37
C ARG A 72 -5.40 -12.27 -12.61
N LEU A 73 -4.78 -11.79 -13.69
CA LEU A 73 -4.90 -10.40 -14.08
C LEU A 73 -6.36 -10.05 -14.45
N ALA A 74 -7.03 -10.94 -15.18
CA ALA A 74 -8.44 -10.77 -15.54
C ALA A 74 -9.36 -10.74 -14.31
N GLN A 75 -9.09 -11.61 -13.31
CA GLN A 75 -9.84 -11.62 -12.05
C GLN A 75 -9.63 -10.32 -11.27
N ALA A 76 -8.38 -9.87 -11.13
CA ALA A 76 -8.05 -8.61 -10.44
C ALA A 76 -8.74 -7.41 -11.12
N LYS A 77 -8.77 -7.41 -12.46
CA LYS A 77 -9.48 -6.36 -13.22
C LYS A 77 -10.99 -6.42 -13.02
N ALA A 78 -11.59 -7.59 -13.02
CA ALA A 78 -13.02 -7.74 -12.82
C ALA A 78 -13.46 -7.28 -11.41
N GLU A 79 -12.67 -7.61 -10.38
CA GLU A 79 -12.88 -7.13 -9.00
C GLU A 79 -12.76 -5.60 -8.93
N PHE A 80 -11.75 -5.04 -9.57
CA PHE A 80 -11.57 -3.59 -9.66
C PHE A 80 -12.76 -2.91 -10.36
N ASP A 81 -13.17 -3.41 -11.51
CA ASP A 81 -14.28 -2.83 -12.29
C ASP A 81 -15.58 -2.82 -11.47
N GLN A 82 -15.85 -3.90 -10.73
CA GLN A 82 -16.99 -3.99 -9.82
C GLN A 82 -16.88 -2.97 -8.66
N ALA A 83 -15.71 -2.86 -8.04
CA ALA A 83 -15.51 -1.95 -6.92
C ALA A 83 -15.55 -0.47 -7.35
N ALA A 84 -15.14 -0.18 -8.59
CA ALA A 84 -15.07 1.17 -9.15
C ALA A 84 -16.36 1.61 -9.88
N GLU A 85 -17.42 0.81 -9.89
CA GLU A 85 -18.68 1.10 -10.62
C GLU A 85 -19.29 2.46 -10.25
N GLY A 86 -19.09 2.94 -9.01
CA GLY A 86 -19.56 4.25 -8.54
C GLY A 86 -18.77 5.44 -9.07
N GLY A 87 -17.68 5.19 -9.79
CA GLY A 87 -16.73 6.22 -10.21
C GLY A 87 -15.91 6.78 -9.05
N TYR A 88 -14.93 7.59 -9.39
CA TYR A 88 -14.08 8.29 -8.42
C TYR A 88 -14.15 9.79 -8.61
N VAL A 89 -14.42 10.50 -7.54
CA VAL A 89 -14.34 11.96 -7.47
C VAL A 89 -13.26 12.33 -6.47
N CYS A 90 -12.19 12.98 -6.94
CA CYS A 90 -11.13 13.46 -6.08
C CYS A 90 -11.70 14.44 -5.02
N PRO A 91 -11.49 14.21 -3.74
CA PRO A 91 -11.98 15.09 -2.67
C PRO A 91 -11.17 16.40 -2.59
N ILE A 92 -10.02 16.47 -3.26
CA ILE A 92 -9.17 17.67 -3.28
C ILE A 92 -9.67 18.59 -4.39
N PRO A 93 -9.97 19.87 -4.10
CA PRO A 93 -10.35 20.83 -5.14
C PRO A 93 -9.27 20.95 -6.23
N PRO A 94 -9.66 21.12 -7.52
CA PRO A 94 -8.70 21.18 -8.63
C PRO A 94 -7.71 22.34 -8.54
N ASP A 95 -8.07 23.38 -7.80
CA ASP A 95 -7.27 24.60 -7.57
C ASP A 95 -6.51 24.57 -6.22
N ALA A 96 -6.55 23.44 -5.51
CA ALA A 96 -5.82 23.30 -4.26
C ALA A 96 -4.31 23.36 -4.49
N VAL A 97 -3.65 24.26 -3.77
CA VAL A 97 -2.19 24.40 -3.78
C VAL A 97 -1.64 23.84 -2.48
N PRO A 98 -0.57 23.02 -2.51
CA PRO A 98 0.07 22.53 -1.31
C PRO A 98 0.51 23.70 -0.42
N VAL A 99 0.14 23.61 0.86
CA VAL A 99 0.63 24.59 1.85
C VAL A 99 2.07 24.22 2.17
N VAL A 100 2.99 25.11 1.81
CA VAL A 100 4.39 25.00 2.25
C VAL A 100 4.46 25.57 3.66
N ALA A 101 4.80 24.72 4.63
CA ALA A 101 5.10 25.20 5.98
C ALA A 101 6.44 25.96 5.95
N ASP A 102 6.41 27.21 6.41
CA ASP A 102 7.61 28.04 6.62
C ASP A 102 8.45 27.51 7.80
#